data_4abfcf9dacb6be3f8e3ab7be3b6df1c4
#
_entry.id   4abfcf9dacb6be3f8e3ab7be3b6df1c4
#
_cell.length_a   1.000
_cell.length_b   1.000
_cell.length_c   1.000
_cell.angle_alpha   90.00
_cell.angle_beta   90.00
_cell.angle_gamma   90.00
#
_symmetry.space_group_name_H-M   'P 1'
#
loop_
_entity.id
_entity.type
_entity.pdbx_description
1 polymer ?
#
loop_
_entity_poly.entity_id
_entity_poly.type
_entity_poly.pdbx_seq_one_letter_code
_entity_poly.pdbx_strand_id
1 'polypeptide(L)'
;VGHLGGVFSIIEDNHIHHINNKQNLAGAEIGGIKMHAAIDVIIRRNHFHHCTRGLWLDWQAQGTRVTQNLFHDNTLPNEENANPEGMDGIGEDIFIEISHGPTLVDNNVLLSDRAMKLATQGVAVVHNLIAGSFTAVGRGVNNGSDKLPSPRYTPYHVPHRTEINGFMTVLHGDCRFYNNIFIQKPVRAGMEEIRKLTGDNEWDDGNLTAGTAPYSGYPTLEE
;
A
#
# COMPACT_ATOMS: atom_id res chain seq x y z
N VAL A 1 6.86 13.31 3.17
CA VAL A 1 5.89 14.22 3.81
C VAL A 1 5.03 13.41 4.75
N GLY A 2 5.04 13.77 6.02
CA GLY A 2 4.17 13.18 7.03
C GLY A 2 2.89 14.02 7.20
N HIS A 3 1.79 13.36 7.45
CA HIS A 3 0.51 14.00 7.69
C HIS A 3 -0.24 13.20 8.76
N LEU A 4 -0.77 13.88 9.73
CA LEU A 4 -1.49 13.26 10.82
C LEU A 4 -2.80 14.04 11.10
N GLY A 5 -3.93 13.40 10.82
CA GLY A 5 -5.25 13.93 11.11
C GLY A 5 -5.60 15.19 10.31
N GLY A 6 -5.61 15.12 8.99
CA GLY A 6 -6.04 16.22 8.13
C GLY A 6 -7.36 15.95 7.43
N VAL A 7 -8.14 17.00 7.19
CA VAL A 7 -9.38 16.94 6.42
C VAL A 7 -9.28 17.89 5.23
N PHE A 8 -9.78 17.46 4.08
CA PHE A 8 -9.86 18.25 2.84
C PHE A 8 -8.52 18.76 2.28
N SER A 9 -7.41 18.09 2.63
CA SER A 9 -6.10 18.44 2.07
C SER A 9 -6.02 18.06 0.59
N ILE A 10 -5.36 18.90 -0.19
CA ILE A 10 -5.08 18.63 -1.61
C ILE A 10 -3.56 18.61 -1.80
N ILE A 11 -3.06 17.53 -2.40
CA ILE A 11 -1.65 17.37 -2.78
C ILE A 11 -1.63 17.15 -4.27
N GLU A 12 -1.20 18.14 -5.02
CA GLU A 12 -1.28 18.11 -6.46
C GLU A 12 -0.08 18.72 -7.17
N ASP A 13 0.18 18.25 -8.39
CA ASP A 13 1.18 18.79 -9.30
C ASP A 13 2.59 18.81 -8.73
N ASN A 14 2.94 17.80 -7.87
CA ASN A 14 4.25 17.70 -7.28
C ASN A 14 5.10 16.63 -7.99
N HIS A 15 6.41 16.85 -7.94
CA HIS A 15 7.42 15.87 -8.29
C HIS A 15 8.10 15.38 -7.00
N ILE A 16 7.83 14.14 -6.61
CA ILE A 16 8.24 13.52 -5.34
C ILE A 16 9.18 12.37 -5.66
N HIS A 17 10.46 12.53 -5.32
CA HIS A 17 11.45 11.57 -5.73
C HIS A 17 12.65 11.46 -4.79
N HIS A 18 13.36 10.33 -4.93
CA HIS A 18 14.61 10.05 -4.20
C HIS A 18 14.44 10.12 -2.67
N ILE A 19 13.26 9.76 -2.18
CA ILE A 19 13.02 9.64 -0.75
C ILE A 19 13.72 8.37 -0.27
N ASN A 20 14.55 8.51 0.77
CA ASN A 20 15.45 7.46 1.23
C ASN A 20 16.43 7.05 0.11
N ASN A 21 17.04 8.03 -0.55
CA ASN A 21 17.86 7.82 -1.74
C ASN A 21 19.12 6.95 -1.50
N LYS A 22 19.60 6.85 -0.28
CA LYS A 22 20.65 5.90 0.09
C LYS A 22 20.14 4.48 0.22
N GLN A 23 18.82 4.31 0.30
CA GLN A 23 18.12 3.03 0.44
C GLN A 23 18.68 2.14 1.56
N ASN A 24 19.21 2.74 2.61
CA ASN A 24 19.76 2.05 3.77
C ASN A 24 18.80 2.04 4.97
N LEU A 25 17.62 2.64 4.82
CA LEU A 25 16.55 2.59 5.79
C LEU A 25 15.39 1.81 5.19
N ALA A 26 14.93 0.82 5.91
CA ALA A 26 13.78 0.02 5.57
C ALA A 26 12.89 -0.11 6.80
N GLY A 27 11.61 -0.25 6.60
CA GLY A 27 10.67 -0.44 7.69
C GLY A 27 9.61 0.66 7.79
N ALA A 28 9.06 0.79 8.97
CA ALA A 28 7.94 1.68 9.23
C ALA A 28 8.26 3.15 8.94
N GLU A 29 7.26 3.90 8.57
CA GLU A 29 7.29 5.36 8.42
C GLU A 29 8.05 5.89 7.19
N ILE A 30 8.48 5.05 6.27
CA ILE A 30 9.23 5.45 5.07
C ILE A 30 8.32 5.47 3.84
N GLY A 31 8.26 6.61 3.18
CA GLY A 31 7.52 6.80 1.94
C GLY A 31 7.70 8.20 1.36
N GLY A 32 7.41 8.36 0.08
CA GLY A 32 7.33 9.67 -0.56
C GLY A 32 6.32 10.56 0.15
N ILE A 33 5.13 10.00 0.35
CA ILE A 33 4.10 10.55 1.25
C ILE A 33 3.63 9.43 2.16
N LYS A 34 3.54 9.72 3.45
CA LYS A 34 2.87 8.86 4.43
C LYS A 34 1.85 9.67 5.21
N MET A 35 0.64 9.12 5.37
CA MET A 35 -0.47 9.80 6.01
C MET A 35 -1.19 8.88 6.97
N HIS A 36 -1.47 9.36 8.18
CA HIS A 36 -2.46 8.79 9.09
C HIS A 36 -3.72 9.66 9.08
N ALA A 37 -4.87 9.05 9.23
CA ALA A 37 -6.16 9.74 9.27
C ALA A 37 -6.31 10.75 8.10
N ALA A 38 -6.05 10.27 6.88
CA ALA A 38 -6.28 11.03 5.66
C ALA A 38 -7.79 11.04 5.37
N ILE A 39 -8.47 12.13 5.73
CA ILE A 39 -9.92 12.25 5.60
C ILE A 39 -10.25 13.24 4.49
N ASP A 40 -10.97 12.78 3.48
CA ASP A 40 -11.32 13.58 2.29
C ASP A 40 -10.09 14.25 1.64
N VAL A 41 -8.97 13.56 1.64
CA VAL A 41 -7.73 14.04 1.02
C VAL A 41 -7.75 13.71 -0.48
N ILE A 42 -7.31 14.66 -1.29
CA ILE A 42 -7.13 14.45 -2.73
C ILE A 42 -5.64 14.47 -3.05
N ILE A 43 -5.14 13.39 -3.63
CA ILE A 43 -3.75 13.25 -4.09
C ILE A 43 -3.81 13.06 -5.60
N ARG A 44 -3.44 14.09 -6.36
CA ARG A 44 -3.63 14.06 -7.81
C ARG A 44 -2.52 14.73 -8.60
N ARG A 45 -2.29 14.20 -9.82
CA ARG A 45 -1.33 14.74 -10.79
C ARG A 45 0.08 14.90 -10.22
N ASN A 46 0.45 13.97 -9.32
CA ASN A 46 1.79 13.92 -8.81
C ASN A 46 2.61 12.86 -9.56
N HIS A 47 3.90 13.07 -9.59
CA HIS A 47 4.87 12.14 -10.14
C HIS A 47 5.77 11.62 -9.01
N PHE A 48 5.69 10.30 -8.75
CA PHE A 48 6.47 9.62 -7.70
C PHE A 48 7.47 8.67 -8.34
N HIS A 49 8.74 8.81 -8.01
CA HIS A 49 9.74 7.82 -8.44
C HIS A 49 10.97 7.77 -7.55
N HIS A 50 11.67 6.63 -7.62
CA HIS A 50 12.89 6.39 -6.84
C HIS A 50 12.68 6.62 -5.33
N CYS A 51 11.50 6.34 -4.85
CA CYS A 51 11.20 6.29 -3.44
C CYS A 51 11.27 4.83 -2.97
N THR A 52 11.59 4.59 -1.72
CA THR A 52 11.51 3.25 -1.14
C THR A 52 10.05 2.77 -1.12
N ARG A 53 9.13 3.68 -0.99
CA ARG A 53 7.68 3.53 -1.17
C ARG A 53 7.12 4.84 -1.71
N GLY A 54 6.23 4.79 -2.66
CA GLY A 54 5.64 6.01 -3.25
C GLY A 54 4.66 6.68 -2.29
N LEU A 55 3.46 6.17 -2.20
CA LEU A 55 2.38 6.66 -1.34
C LEU A 55 1.99 5.61 -0.32
N TRP A 56 1.91 6.01 0.94
CA TRP A 56 1.41 5.19 2.02
C TRP A 56 0.24 5.88 2.73
N LEU A 57 -0.96 5.38 2.52
CA LEU A 57 -2.14 5.73 3.32
C LEU A 57 -2.20 4.74 4.48
N ASP A 58 -1.64 5.16 5.60
CA ASP A 58 -1.55 4.34 6.79
C ASP A 58 -2.67 4.76 7.76
N TRP A 59 -3.35 3.79 8.26
CA TRP A 59 -4.43 3.89 9.25
C TRP A 59 -5.45 5.02 9.00
N GLN A 60 -6.71 4.64 8.97
CA GLN A 60 -7.83 5.58 9.03
C GLN A 60 -7.97 6.50 7.81
N ALA A 61 -7.52 6.08 6.63
CA ALA A 61 -7.88 6.78 5.40
C ALA A 61 -9.39 6.63 5.15
N GLN A 62 -10.08 7.74 4.95
CA GLN A 62 -11.53 7.77 4.79
C GLN A 62 -11.94 8.94 3.88
N GLY A 63 -12.69 8.66 2.82
CA GLY A 63 -13.06 9.66 1.82
C GLY A 63 -11.91 10.10 0.90
N THR A 64 -10.76 9.47 1.01
CA THR A 64 -9.54 9.85 0.28
C THR A 64 -9.60 9.40 -1.18
N ARG A 65 -9.13 10.25 -2.08
CA ARG A 65 -8.99 9.96 -3.50
C ARG A 65 -7.56 10.10 -3.98
N VAL A 66 -7.05 9.07 -4.65
CA VAL A 66 -5.74 9.05 -5.31
C VAL A 66 -5.97 8.94 -6.82
N THR A 67 -5.68 9.99 -7.58
CA THR A 67 -6.07 10.03 -8.99
C THR A 67 -5.06 10.74 -9.89
N GLN A 68 -4.92 10.24 -11.13
CA GLN A 68 -4.08 10.87 -12.16
C GLN A 68 -2.61 11.01 -11.77
N ASN A 69 -2.08 10.13 -10.93
CA ASN A 69 -0.68 10.13 -10.55
C ASN A 69 0.12 9.16 -11.43
N LEU A 70 1.39 9.46 -11.59
CA LEU A 70 2.38 8.57 -12.19
C LEU A 70 3.33 8.05 -11.10
N PHE A 71 3.51 6.74 -11.06
CA PHE A 71 4.44 6.05 -10.17
C PHE A 71 5.35 5.14 -10.99
N HIS A 72 6.66 5.20 -10.75
CA HIS A 72 7.61 4.26 -11.34
C HIS A 72 8.92 4.19 -10.53
N ASP A 73 9.65 3.11 -10.72
CA ASP A 73 10.98 2.93 -10.12
C ASP A 73 11.01 3.12 -8.59
N ASN A 74 9.90 2.90 -7.90
CA ASN A 74 9.89 2.78 -6.45
C ASN A 74 10.37 1.38 -6.10
N THR A 75 11.42 1.29 -5.30
CA THR A 75 12.15 0.03 -5.13
C THR A 75 12.42 -0.29 -3.67
N LEU A 76 12.63 -1.57 -3.40
CA LEU A 76 13.22 -2.03 -2.16
C LEU A 76 14.64 -1.47 -2.01
N PRO A 77 15.13 -1.29 -0.80
CA PRO A 77 16.54 -1.04 -0.55
C PRO A 77 17.42 -2.10 -1.21
N ASN A 78 18.63 -1.73 -1.57
CA ASN A 78 19.59 -2.70 -2.08
C ASN A 78 20.08 -3.64 -0.97
N GLU A 79 20.59 -4.81 -1.36
CA GLU A 79 21.03 -5.85 -0.42
C GLU A 79 22.07 -5.37 0.58
N GLU A 80 23.00 -4.52 0.14
CA GLU A 80 24.11 -4.03 1.01
C GLU A 80 23.60 -3.21 2.19
N ASN A 81 22.45 -2.61 2.05
CA ASN A 81 21.87 -1.70 3.02
C ASN A 81 20.56 -2.23 3.63
N ALA A 82 20.13 -3.41 3.23
CA ALA A 82 18.91 -3.97 3.73
C ALA A 82 18.99 -4.26 5.24
N ASN A 83 18.01 -3.80 5.99
CA ASN A 83 17.79 -4.24 7.36
C ASN A 83 16.72 -5.34 7.36
N PRO A 84 17.12 -6.62 7.49
CA PRO A 84 16.17 -7.73 7.43
C PRO A 84 15.06 -7.66 8.48
N GLU A 85 15.34 -7.07 9.63
CA GLU A 85 14.38 -6.98 10.73
C GLU A 85 13.30 -5.90 10.53
N GLY A 86 13.51 -4.98 9.61
CA GLY A 86 12.59 -3.85 9.39
C GLY A 86 12.01 -3.76 7.99
N MET A 87 12.20 -4.78 7.16
CA MET A 87 11.76 -4.73 5.76
C MET A 87 10.42 -5.41 5.56
N ASP A 88 9.37 -4.73 5.95
CA ASP A 88 8.01 -5.19 5.72
C ASP A 88 7.54 -4.80 4.32
N GLY A 89 7.74 -5.66 3.35
CA GLY A 89 7.12 -5.55 2.04
C GLY A 89 7.16 -4.17 1.39
N ILE A 90 8.20 -3.41 1.56
CA ILE A 90 8.36 -2.07 1.01
C ILE A 90 8.72 -2.09 -0.47
N GLY A 91 8.53 -0.98 -1.15
CA GLY A 91 8.78 -0.82 -2.57
C GLY A 91 7.53 -0.65 -3.40
N GLU A 92 6.38 -0.47 -2.78
CA GLU A 92 5.11 -0.27 -3.46
C GLU A 92 4.98 1.15 -4.01
N ASP A 93 4.30 1.26 -5.15
CA ASP A 93 3.84 2.56 -5.62
C ASP A 93 2.76 3.11 -4.69
N ILE A 94 1.78 2.28 -4.33
CA ILE A 94 0.72 2.63 -3.40
C ILE A 94 0.54 1.51 -2.36
N PHE A 95 0.60 1.88 -1.09
CA PHE A 95 0.23 1.03 0.02
C PHE A 95 -0.92 1.67 0.80
N ILE A 96 -2.01 0.93 1.00
CA ILE A 96 -3.13 1.35 1.84
C ILE A 96 -3.26 0.33 2.97
N GLU A 97 -3.09 0.82 4.20
CA GLU A 97 -3.03 -0.02 5.38
C GLU A 97 -4.14 0.35 6.37
N ILE A 98 -4.78 -0.69 6.90
CA ILE A 98 -5.71 -0.64 8.04
C ILE A 98 -6.66 0.57 8.04
N SER A 99 -7.48 0.63 7.03
CA SER A 99 -8.49 1.68 6.86
C SER A 99 -9.86 1.06 6.61
N HIS A 100 -10.90 1.80 6.88
CA HIS A 100 -12.27 1.35 6.64
C HIS A 100 -12.83 1.86 5.31
N GLY A 101 -12.13 2.80 4.69
CA GLY A 101 -12.65 3.47 3.50
C GLY A 101 -13.80 4.46 3.81
N PRO A 102 -14.48 4.94 2.79
CA PRO A 102 -14.17 4.66 1.39
C PRO A 102 -12.84 5.29 0.94
N THR A 103 -12.13 4.60 0.05
CA THR A 103 -10.96 5.16 -0.64
C THR A 103 -11.09 4.88 -2.13
N LEU A 104 -10.88 5.89 -2.95
CA LEU A 104 -10.92 5.76 -4.40
C LEU A 104 -9.53 5.92 -4.99
N VAL A 105 -9.07 4.91 -5.72
CA VAL A 105 -7.81 4.94 -6.49
C VAL A 105 -8.17 4.83 -7.96
N ASP A 106 -8.06 5.95 -8.69
CA ASP A 106 -8.52 5.99 -10.07
C ASP A 106 -7.58 6.72 -11.03
N ASN A 107 -7.55 6.27 -12.28
CA ASN A 107 -6.80 6.91 -13.37
C ASN A 107 -5.31 7.11 -13.08
N ASN A 108 -4.69 6.22 -12.30
CA ASN A 108 -3.26 6.27 -12.05
C ASN A 108 -2.49 5.33 -12.99
N VAL A 109 -1.21 5.61 -13.15
CA VAL A 109 -0.24 4.77 -13.84
C VAL A 109 0.78 4.28 -12.82
N LEU A 110 0.80 2.98 -12.55
CA LEU A 110 1.63 2.32 -11.55
C LEU A 110 2.59 1.37 -12.28
N LEU A 111 3.88 1.68 -12.30
CA LEU A 111 4.87 1.00 -13.12
C LEU A 111 6.00 0.33 -12.33
N SER A 112 6.05 0.45 -11.01
CA SER A 112 7.07 -0.24 -10.21
C SER A 112 6.80 -1.75 -10.15
N ASP A 113 7.80 -2.53 -9.80
CA ASP A 113 7.67 -3.99 -9.71
C ASP A 113 6.62 -4.41 -8.68
N ARG A 114 6.49 -3.65 -7.62
CA ARG A 114 5.39 -3.76 -6.65
C ARG A 114 4.48 -2.55 -6.80
N ALA A 115 3.41 -2.73 -7.55
CA ALA A 115 2.54 -1.62 -7.87
C ALA A 115 1.60 -1.24 -6.72
N MET A 116 0.95 -2.22 -6.10
CA MET A 116 -0.06 -1.89 -5.08
C MET A 116 -0.17 -2.98 -4.02
N LYS A 117 -0.28 -2.53 -2.77
CA LYS A 117 -0.65 -3.39 -1.64
C LYS A 117 -1.86 -2.80 -0.92
N LEU A 118 -2.89 -3.61 -0.76
CA LEU A 118 -4.11 -3.26 -0.03
C LEU A 118 -4.27 -4.18 1.18
N ALA A 119 -3.80 -3.75 2.34
CA ALA A 119 -4.03 -4.41 3.62
C ALA A 119 -5.16 -3.69 4.38
N THR A 120 -6.33 -3.56 3.75
CA THR A 120 -7.40 -2.68 4.16
C THR A 120 -8.77 -3.16 3.66
N GLN A 121 -9.79 -2.37 3.83
CA GLN A 121 -11.12 -2.59 3.26
C GLN A 121 -11.72 -1.29 2.71
N GLY A 122 -12.81 -1.41 1.95
CA GLY A 122 -13.55 -0.26 1.43
C GLY A 122 -12.81 0.54 0.36
N VAL A 123 -12.04 -0.11 -0.51
CA VAL A 123 -11.29 0.53 -1.59
C VAL A 123 -11.91 0.23 -2.95
N ALA A 124 -12.09 1.25 -3.76
CA ALA A 124 -12.39 1.12 -5.18
C ALA A 124 -11.16 1.45 -6.02
N VAL A 125 -10.74 0.52 -6.86
CA VAL A 125 -9.61 0.66 -7.80
C VAL A 125 -10.18 0.68 -9.22
N VAL A 126 -10.10 1.83 -9.90
CA VAL A 126 -10.88 2.08 -11.11
C VAL A 126 -10.05 2.77 -12.18
N HIS A 127 -10.09 2.25 -13.40
CA HIS A 127 -9.40 2.86 -14.56
C HIS A 127 -7.90 3.12 -14.37
N ASN A 128 -7.19 2.26 -13.67
CA ASN A 128 -5.74 2.37 -13.52
C ASN A 128 -5.01 1.49 -14.53
N LEU A 129 -3.79 1.89 -14.87
CA LEU A 129 -2.79 1.01 -15.47
C LEU A 129 -1.87 0.51 -14.36
N ILE A 130 -1.87 -0.79 -14.13
CA ILE A 130 -1.10 -1.44 -13.07
C ILE A 130 -0.15 -2.45 -13.71
N ALA A 131 1.12 -2.07 -13.80
CA ALA A 131 2.17 -2.88 -14.39
C ALA A 131 3.18 -3.31 -13.32
N GLY A 132 2.81 -4.28 -12.51
CA GLY A 132 3.60 -4.78 -11.39
C GLY A 132 2.76 -5.70 -10.52
N SER A 133 3.32 -6.17 -9.40
CA SER A 133 2.59 -7.02 -8.48
C SER A 133 1.47 -6.24 -7.77
N PHE A 134 0.41 -6.95 -7.51
CA PHE A 134 -0.76 -6.42 -6.83
C PHE A 134 -1.20 -7.39 -5.73
N THR A 135 -1.38 -6.88 -4.53
CA THR A 135 -1.86 -7.62 -3.38
C THR A 135 -3.07 -6.92 -2.79
N ALA A 136 -4.21 -7.59 -2.78
CA ALA A 136 -5.47 -7.04 -2.24
C ALA A 136 -5.83 -7.58 -0.86
N VAL A 137 -5.08 -8.55 -0.35
CA VAL A 137 -5.32 -9.17 0.95
C VAL A 137 -3.98 -9.53 1.54
N GLY A 138 -3.73 -9.12 2.74
CA GLY A 138 -2.52 -9.48 3.45
C GLY A 138 -2.84 -10.13 4.79
N ARG A 139 -1.95 -10.96 5.29
CA ARG A 139 -2.04 -11.49 6.65
C ARG A 139 -1.84 -10.40 7.72
N GLY A 140 -1.43 -9.22 7.33
CA GLY A 140 -1.16 -8.08 8.20
C GLY A 140 -2.36 -7.53 8.97
N VAL A 141 -3.32 -8.37 9.25
CA VAL A 141 -4.53 -7.99 9.99
C VAL A 141 -4.52 -8.47 11.42
N ASN A 142 -3.58 -9.28 11.80
CA ASN A 142 -3.50 -9.58 13.21
C ASN A 142 -2.96 -8.35 13.95
N ASN A 143 -3.33 -8.18 15.18
CA ASN A 143 -2.93 -7.02 15.98
C ASN A 143 -1.47 -7.09 16.49
N GLY A 144 -0.63 -7.88 15.84
CA GLY A 144 0.79 -8.03 16.16
C GLY A 144 1.09 -8.96 17.30
N SER A 145 0.16 -9.82 17.70
CA SER A 145 0.39 -10.82 18.75
C SER A 145 0.31 -12.24 18.19
N ASP A 146 1.42 -12.94 18.14
CA ASP A 146 1.47 -14.37 17.79
C ASP A 146 0.71 -15.26 18.78
N LYS A 147 0.51 -14.76 20.00
CA LYS A 147 -0.15 -15.51 21.08
C LYS A 147 -1.68 -15.42 20.99
N LEU A 148 -2.18 -14.34 20.45
CA LEU A 148 -3.61 -14.10 20.28
C LEU A 148 -3.86 -13.45 18.92
N PRO A 149 -3.75 -14.22 17.85
CA PRO A 149 -4.05 -13.68 16.53
C PRO A 149 -5.51 -13.23 16.50
N SER A 150 -5.72 -11.97 16.25
CA SER A 150 -7.05 -11.38 16.11
C SER A 150 -7.02 -10.33 15.00
N PRO A 151 -8.12 -10.13 14.30
CA PRO A 151 -8.21 -9.05 13.33
C PRO A 151 -7.84 -7.71 13.97
N ARG A 152 -7.13 -6.88 13.26
CA ARG A 152 -6.87 -5.50 13.70
C ARG A 152 -8.18 -4.73 13.69
N TYR A 153 -8.31 -3.85 14.64
CA TYR A 153 -9.39 -2.86 14.67
C TYR A 153 -8.80 -1.46 14.78
N THR A 154 -9.45 -0.52 14.16
CA THR A 154 -8.99 0.87 14.15
C THR A 154 -10.17 1.82 14.24
N PRO A 155 -9.95 3.05 14.68
CA PRO A 155 -10.99 4.05 14.66
C PRO A 155 -11.52 4.28 13.25
N TYR A 156 -12.80 4.57 13.16
CA TYR A 156 -13.39 5.20 11.99
C TYR A 156 -13.99 6.56 12.42
N HIS A 157 -14.01 7.46 11.47
CA HIS A 157 -14.34 8.85 11.75
C HIS A 157 -15.78 9.18 11.40
N VAL A 158 -16.32 10.16 12.09
CA VAL A 158 -17.53 10.83 11.63
C VAL A 158 -17.26 11.33 10.20
N PRO A 159 -18.17 11.12 9.24
CA PRO A 159 -17.95 11.56 7.86
C PRO A 159 -17.49 13.02 7.79
N HIS A 160 -16.41 13.25 7.02
CA HIS A 160 -15.82 14.56 6.76
C HIS A 160 -15.23 15.27 7.99
N ARG A 161 -14.87 14.52 9.04
CA ARG A 161 -14.32 15.07 10.29
C ARG A 161 -13.20 14.18 10.84
N THR A 162 -12.35 14.75 11.66
CA THR A 162 -11.35 14.00 12.42
C THR A 162 -11.92 13.40 13.71
N GLU A 163 -13.15 13.69 14.05
CA GLU A 163 -13.83 13.14 15.21
C GLU A 163 -14.02 11.62 15.05
N ILE A 164 -13.62 10.88 16.06
CA ILE A 164 -13.79 9.42 16.08
C ILE A 164 -15.26 9.10 16.38
N ASN A 165 -15.87 8.33 15.49
CA ASN A 165 -17.23 7.84 15.67
C ASN A 165 -17.28 6.48 16.40
N GLY A 166 -16.21 5.71 16.32
CA GLY A 166 -16.13 4.40 16.95
C GLY A 166 -14.93 3.59 16.46
N PHE A 167 -14.91 2.32 16.85
CA PHE A 167 -13.89 1.36 16.45
C PHE A 167 -14.54 0.21 15.68
N MET A 168 -13.90 -0.23 14.63
CA MET A 168 -14.41 -1.32 13.82
C MET A 168 -13.25 -2.24 13.39
N THR A 169 -13.54 -3.52 13.32
CA THR A 169 -12.59 -4.53 12.86
C THR A 169 -12.39 -4.40 11.35
N VAL A 170 -11.15 -4.50 10.93
CA VAL A 170 -10.78 -4.59 9.51
C VAL A 170 -10.86 -6.05 9.08
N LEU A 171 -11.76 -6.36 8.16
CA LEU A 171 -12.04 -7.70 7.67
C LEU A 171 -11.47 -7.99 6.28
N HIS A 172 -10.75 -7.03 5.69
CA HIS A 172 -10.20 -7.12 4.33
C HIS A 172 -11.21 -7.42 3.24
N GLY A 173 -12.41 -6.93 3.41
CA GLY A 173 -13.46 -7.06 2.41
C GLY A 173 -13.73 -5.76 1.66
N ASP A 174 -14.71 -5.83 0.76
CA ASP A 174 -15.22 -4.68 0.01
C ASP A 174 -14.13 -3.90 -0.76
N CYS A 175 -13.17 -4.62 -1.33
CA CYS A 175 -12.27 -4.05 -2.32
C CYS A 175 -12.83 -4.34 -3.72
N ARG A 176 -13.00 -3.31 -4.53
CA ARG A 176 -13.69 -3.37 -5.83
C ARG A 176 -12.78 -2.91 -6.95
N PHE A 177 -12.77 -3.66 -8.05
CA PHE A 177 -11.87 -3.43 -9.18
C PHE A 177 -12.68 -3.30 -10.45
N TYR A 178 -12.60 -2.13 -11.11
CA TYR A 178 -13.33 -1.86 -12.34
C TYR A 178 -12.43 -1.27 -13.41
N ASN A 179 -12.50 -1.81 -14.61
CA ASN A 179 -11.90 -1.24 -15.82
C ASN A 179 -10.41 -0.90 -15.69
N ASN A 180 -9.65 -1.68 -14.90
CA ASN A 180 -8.21 -1.53 -14.81
C ASN A 180 -7.53 -2.34 -15.91
N ILE A 181 -6.33 -1.90 -16.30
CA ILE A 181 -5.42 -2.66 -17.15
C ILE A 181 -4.32 -3.22 -16.27
N PHE A 182 -4.22 -4.55 -16.18
CA PHE A 182 -3.14 -5.23 -15.47
C PHE A 182 -2.13 -5.74 -16.48
N ILE A 183 -0.86 -5.36 -16.31
CA ILE A 183 0.25 -5.82 -17.13
C ILE A 183 1.19 -6.62 -16.24
N GLN A 184 1.32 -7.89 -16.57
CA GLN A 184 2.30 -8.75 -15.91
C GLN A 184 3.72 -8.37 -16.34
N LYS A 185 4.58 -8.18 -15.37
CA LYS A 185 6.02 -8.05 -15.58
C LYS A 185 6.74 -9.34 -15.19
N PRO A 186 7.88 -9.65 -15.81
CA PRO A 186 8.75 -10.70 -15.29
C PRO A 186 9.25 -10.32 -13.90
N VAL A 187 9.49 -11.30 -13.05
CA VAL A 187 10.12 -11.09 -11.76
C VAL A 187 11.51 -10.51 -11.98
N ARG A 188 11.82 -9.41 -11.32
CA ARG A 188 13.15 -8.80 -11.40
C ARG A 188 14.19 -9.75 -10.82
N ALA A 189 15.35 -9.87 -11.48
CA ALA A 189 16.47 -10.63 -10.95
C ALA A 189 16.85 -10.14 -9.54
N GLY A 190 17.12 -11.07 -8.65
CA GLY A 190 17.46 -10.77 -7.25
C GLY A 190 16.27 -10.65 -6.28
N MET A 191 15.04 -10.64 -6.77
CA MET A 191 13.87 -10.54 -5.88
C MET A 191 13.73 -11.73 -4.92
N GLU A 192 14.12 -12.92 -5.33
CA GLU A 192 14.11 -14.10 -4.46
C GLU A 192 15.15 -14.00 -3.33
N GLU A 193 16.30 -13.43 -3.63
CA GLU A 193 17.34 -13.15 -2.63
C GLU A 193 16.86 -12.11 -1.63
N ILE A 194 16.25 -11.03 -2.10
CA ILE A 194 15.67 -10.00 -1.24
C ILE A 194 14.59 -10.61 -0.34
N ARG A 195 13.74 -11.45 -0.86
CA ARG A 195 12.74 -12.17 -0.08
C ARG A 195 13.35 -13.00 1.05
N LYS A 196 14.45 -13.69 0.78
CA LYS A 196 15.15 -14.46 1.81
C LYS A 196 15.74 -13.57 2.90
N LEU A 197 16.25 -12.40 2.53
CA LEU A 197 16.77 -11.43 3.49
C LEU A 197 15.68 -10.79 4.37
N THR A 198 14.53 -10.52 3.77
CA THR A 198 13.42 -9.89 4.48
C THR A 198 12.60 -10.86 5.31
N GLY A 199 12.80 -12.16 5.10
CA GLY A 199 12.01 -13.20 5.71
C GLY A 199 10.56 -13.26 5.19
N ASP A 200 9.88 -14.32 5.54
CA ASP A 200 8.44 -14.44 5.35
C ASP A 200 7.77 -13.80 6.59
N ASN A 201 7.58 -12.50 6.55
CA ASN A 201 6.83 -11.89 7.64
C ASN A 201 5.33 -11.88 7.34
N GLU A 202 4.54 -11.77 8.36
CA GLU A 202 3.08 -11.82 8.29
C GLU A 202 2.45 -10.63 7.52
N TRP A 203 3.22 -9.56 7.35
CA TRP A 203 2.80 -8.34 6.68
C TRP A 203 2.99 -8.38 5.18
N ASP A 204 3.89 -9.23 4.75
CA ASP A 204 4.08 -9.53 3.35
C ASP A 204 3.61 -10.97 3.15
N ASP A 205 2.52 -11.18 2.46
CA ASP A 205 2.08 -12.52 2.10
C ASP A 205 3.06 -13.23 1.15
N GLY A 206 4.26 -12.71 1.07
CA GLY A 206 5.39 -13.30 0.36
C GLY A 206 5.26 -13.23 -1.14
N ASN A 207 4.29 -12.51 -1.67
CA ASN A 207 4.08 -12.42 -3.08
C ASN A 207 4.95 -11.35 -3.72
N LEU A 208 6.20 -11.68 -3.96
CA LEU A 208 7.13 -10.86 -4.75
C LEU A 208 6.99 -11.10 -6.25
N THR A 209 6.14 -12.02 -6.67
CA THR A 209 5.89 -12.27 -8.08
C THR A 209 4.92 -11.25 -8.64
N ALA A 210 5.27 -10.67 -9.76
CA ALA A 210 4.47 -9.65 -10.43
C ALA A 210 3.09 -10.17 -10.81
N GLY A 211 2.11 -9.93 -9.98
CA GLY A 211 0.69 -10.04 -10.30
C GLY A 211 0.13 -11.40 -10.70
N THR A 212 0.89 -12.49 -10.56
CA THR A 212 0.48 -13.81 -11.08
C THR A 212 0.63 -14.97 -10.14
N ALA A 213 1.23 -14.78 -8.98
CA ALA A 213 1.22 -15.85 -8.00
C ALA A 213 -0.24 -16.08 -7.57
N PRO A 214 -0.72 -17.31 -7.66
CA PRO A 214 -2.03 -17.61 -7.13
C PRO A 214 -2.03 -17.27 -5.64
N TYR A 215 -3.11 -16.73 -5.16
CA TYR A 215 -3.32 -16.53 -3.74
C TYR A 215 -3.33 -17.89 -3.06
N SER A 216 -2.17 -18.31 -2.56
CA SER A 216 -2.09 -19.55 -1.82
C SER A 216 -2.81 -19.38 -0.48
N GLY A 217 -3.82 -20.17 -0.24
CA GLY A 217 -4.58 -20.17 1.00
C GLY A 217 -5.93 -19.44 0.94
N TYR A 218 -6.33 -18.92 -0.21
CA TYR A 218 -7.70 -18.47 -0.43
C TYR A 218 -8.49 -19.55 -1.17
N PRO A 219 -9.76 -19.77 -0.80
CA PRO A 219 -10.64 -20.57 -1.62
C PRO A 219 -10.72 -19.96 -3.02
N THR A 220 -10.65 -20.80 -4.01
CA THR A 220 -10.93 -20.38 -5.38
C THR A 220 -12.39 -19.96 -5.49
N LEU A 221 -12.73 -19.16 -6.49
CA LEU A 221 -14.10 -18.76 -6.73
C LEU A 221 -15.08 -19.94 -6.99
N GLU A 222 -14.55 -21.15 -7.07
CA GLU A 222 -15.29 -22.39 -7.24
C GLU A 222 -15.63 -23.09 -5.90
N GLU A 223 -15.08 -22.63 -4.81
CA GLU A 223 -15.34 -23.06 -3.45
C GLU A 223 -16.25 -22.08 -2.71
#